data_f8fbe72e688779ba5abf8e0c505da981
#
_entry.id   f8fbe72e688779ba5abf8e0c505da981
#
_cell.length_a   1.000
_cell.length_b   1.000
_cell.length_c   1.000
_cell.angle_alpha   90.00
_cell.angle_beta   90.00
_cell.angle_gamma   90.00
#
_symmetry.space_group_name_H-M   'P 1'
#
loop_
_entity.id
_entity.type
_entity.pdbx_description
1 polymer ?
#
loop_
_entity_poly.entity_id
_entity_poly.type
_entity_poly.pdbx_seq_one_letter_code
_entity_poly.pdbx_strand_id
1 'polypeptide(L)'
;AQAGAPIGVILANLAFISTSALLSDDAFMSWGWRIPFLASAILIGISMYIQLTMEDTKAFKELQNLRASQDQVSNKVVQKSPVLEALIKYPKRIALAAGAFLSIQVTFYILVAFLLAYGVKSADMTRNDMLSAVLIGSAVMVPVQFMFSSYSDRNGRKGIFMTGAILTAIWAFVIFPLVDTGNFW
;
A
#
# COMPACT_ATOMS: atom_id res chain seq x y z
N ALA A 1 -5.78 -9.37 -0.99
CA ALA A 1 -6.38 -8.51 0.02
C ALA A 1 -5.70 -7.14 0.22
N GLN A 2 -4.89 -6.64 -0.74
CA GLN A 2 -4.22 -5.33 -0.60
C GLN A 2 -4.89 -4.20 -1.40
N ALA A 3 -6.12 -4.39 -1.86
CA ALA A 3 -6.88 -3.37 -2.60
C ALA A 3 -7.14 -2.09 -1.79
N GLY A 4 -7.00 -2.14 -0.47
CA GLY A 4 -7.15 -0.98 0.40
C GLY A 4 -6.14 0.14 0.12
N ALA A 5 -4.90 -0.20 -0.25
CA ALA A 5 -3.86 0.79 -0.52
C ALA A 5 -4.20 1.68 -1.73
N PRO A 6 -4.48 1.17 -2.94
CA PRO A 6 -4.85 2.02 -4.08
C PRO A 6 -6.19 2.74 -3.86
N ILE A 7 -7.16 2.14 -3.18
CA ILE A 7 -8.41 2.83 -2.82
C ILE A 7 -8.13 4.01 -1.87
N GLY A 8 -7.25 3.82 -0.89
CA GLY A 8 -6.82 4.89 0.00
C GLY A 8 -6.13 6.03 -0.74
N VAL A 9 -5.27 5.70 -1.73
CA VAL A 9 -4.62 6.71 -2.59
C VAL A 9 -5.65 7.48 -3.42
N ILE A 10 -6.65 6.81 -3.99
CA ILE A 10 -7.75 7.47 -4.74
C ILE A 10 -8.48 8.45 -3.84
N LEU A 11 -8.91 8.02 -2.66
CA LEU A 11 -9.65 8.88 -1.72
C LEU A 11 -8.80 10.08 -1.26
N ALA A 12 -7.52 9.86 -0.96
CA ALA A 12 -6.61 10.93 -0.56
C ALA A 12 -6.42 11.95 -1.69
N ASN A 13 -6.15 11.49 -2.93
CA ASN A 13 -6.00 12.39 -4.08
C ASN A 13 -7.27 13.17 -4.37
N LEU A 14 -8.45 12.54 -4.33
CA LEU A 14 -9.72 13.23 -4.48
C LEU A 14 -9.92 14.31 -3.41
N ALA A 15 -9.59 14.03 -2.16
CA ALA A 15 -9.67 15.00 -1.09
C ALA A 15 -8.72 16.19 -1.32
N PHE A 16 -7.48 15.94 -1.76
CA PHE A 16 -6.51 17.00 -2.08
C PHE A 16 -6.94 17.83 -3.30
N ILE A 17 -7.34 17.19 -4.39
CA ILE A 17 -7.82 17.88 -5.60
C ILE A 17 -9.04 18.74 -5.28
N SER A 18 -10.02 18.19 -4.56
CA SER A 18 -11.22 18.93 -4.17
C SER A 18 -10.88 20.13 -3.30
N THR A 19 -9.99 19.97 -2.32
CA THR A 19 -9.58 21.07 -1.44
C THR A 19 -8.79 22.13 -2.20
N SER A 20 -7.91 21.73 -3.11
CA SER A 20 -7.14 22.65 -3.96
C SER A 20 -8.04 23.40 -4.95
N ALA A 21 -9.10 22.79 -5.45
CA ALA A 21 -10.03 23.44 -6.37
C ALA A 21 -10.97 24.44 -5.68
N LEU A 22 -11.26 24.24 -4.39
CA LEU A 22 -12.18 25.09 -3.62
C LEU A 22 -11.48 26.29 -2.94
N LEU A 23 -10.17 26.25 -2.82
CA LEU A 23 -9.37 27.28 -2.14
C LEU A 23 -8.42 27.96 -3.12
N SER A 24 -8.09 29.24 -2.86
CA SER A 24 -6.99 29.89 -3.56
C SER A 24 -5.66 29.25 -3.18
N ASP A 25 -4.65 29.36 -4.07
CA ASP A 25 -3.33 28.76 -3.84
C ASP A 25 -2.70 29.22 -2.52
N ASP A 26 -2.84 30.51 -2.17
CA ASP A 26 -2.33 31.06 -0.91
C ASP A 26 -3.06 30.47 0.31
N ALA A 27 -4.38 30.32 0.23
CA ALA A 27 -5.17 29.71 1.30
C ALA A 27 -4.86 28.21 1.44
N PHE A 28 -4.70 27.52 0.32
CA PHE A 28 -4.32 26.10 0.32
C PHE A 28 -2.94 25.90 0.95
N MET A 29 -1.94 26.70 0.55
CA MET A 29 -0.57 26.59 1.07
C MET A 29 -0.44 26.98 2.55
N SER A 30 -1.27 27.91 3.03
CA SER A 30 -1.21 28.36 4.42
C SER A 30 -1.87 27.40 5.40
N TRP A 31 -3.08 26.91 5.11
CA TRP A 31 -3.85 26.05 6.02
C TRP A 31 -4.66 24.95 5.34
N GLY A 32 -5.08 25.15 4.08
CA GLY A 32 -6.02 24.27 3.37
C GLY A 32 -5.54 22.83 3.20
N TRP A 33 -4.22 22.62 3.10
CA TRP A 33 -3.63 21.30 3.02
C TRP A 33 -3.91 20.42 4.25
N ARG A 34 -4.33 21.01 5.37
CA ARG A 34 -4.70 20.28 6.60
C ARG A 34 -6.08 19.63 6.52
N ILE A 35 -6.97 20.13 5.65
CA ILE A 35 -8.36 19.61 5.54
C ILE A 35 -8.40 18.11 5.22
N PRO A 36 -7.66 17.58 4.22
CA PRO A 36 -7.63 16.14 3.96
C PRO A 36 -7.15 15.32 5.14
N PHE A 37 -6.19 15.84 5.91
CA PHE A 37 -5.70 15.16 7.12
C PHE A 37 -6.76 15.15 8.24
N LEU A 38 -7.47 16.25 8.44
CA LEU A 38 -8.57 16.30 9.39
C LEU A 38 -9.72 15.37 8.98
N ALA A 39 -10.04 15.29 7.69
CA ALA A 39 -11.01 14.36 7.17
C ALA A 39 -10.63 12.89 7.45
N SER A 40 -9.33 12.57 7.53
CA SER A 40 -8.87 11.22 7.87
C SER A 40 -9.24 10.81 9.31
N ALA A 41 -9.52 11.75 10.21
CA ALA A 41 -10.01 11.45 11.55
C ALA A 41 -11.35 10.69 11.54
N ILE A 42 -12.19 10.95 10.53
CA ILE A 42 -13.44 10.21 10.30
C ILE A 42 -13.13 8.74 10.00
N LEU A 43 -12.12 8.49 9.15
CA LEU A 43 -11.70 7.12 8.81
C LEU A 43 -11.11 6.39 10.02
N ILE A 44 -10.40 7.10 10.90
CA ILE A 44 -9.91 6.54 12.16
C ILE A 44 -11.08 6.13 13.05
N GLY A 45 -12.11 6.97 13.18
CA GLY A 45 -13.32 6.66 13.93
C GLY A 45 -14.05 5.43 13.38
N ILE A 46 -14.22 5.35 12.06
CA ILE A 46 -14.82 4.19 11.38
C ILE A 46 -13.98 2.92 11.63
N SER A 47 -12.65 3.01 11.47
CA SER A 47 -11.74 1.89 11.70
C SER A 47 -11.82 1.38 13.14
N MET A 48 -11.84 2.30 14.11
CA MET A 48 -11.98 1.97 15.53
C MET A 48 -13.32 1.32 15.83
N TYR A 49 -14.42 1.85 15.26
CA TYR A 49 -15.75 1.24 15.39
C TYR A 49 -15.78 -0.19 14.85
N ILE A 50 -15.21 -0.42 13.65
CA ILE A 50 -15.11 -1.75 13.05
C ILE A 50 -14.30 -2.69 13.94
N GLN A 51 -13.14 -2.26 14.44
CA GLN A 51 -12.27 -3.08 15.29
C GLN A 51 -12.94 -3.46 16.63
N LEU A 52 -13.72 -2.56 17.19
CA LEU A 52 -14.44 -2.82 18.45
C LEU A 52 -15.70 -3.68 18.27
N THR A 53 -16.31 -3.65 17.08
CA THR A 53 -17.60 -4.33 16.82
C THR A 53 -17.40 -5.69 16.13
N MET A 54 -16.32 -5.87 15.36
CA MET A 54 -16.05 -7.14 14.70
C MET A 54 -15.51 -8.18 15.67
N GLU A 55 -16.22 -9.29 15.74
CA GLU A 55 -15.73 -10.48 16.44
C GLU A 55 -14.50 -11.07 15.73
N ASP A 56 -13.61 -11.69 16.53
CA ASP A 56 -12.50 -12.46 16.02
C ASP A 56 -12.94 -13.53 15.03
N THR A 57 -12.17 -13.72 13.96
CA THR A 57 -12.47 -14.74 12.95
C THR A 57 -12.54 -16.13 13.57
N LYS A 58 -13.41 -16.97 13.03
CA LYS A 58 -13.56 -18.37 13.49
C LYS A 58 -12.19 -19.11 13.57
N ALA A 59 -11.33 -18.89 12.56
CA ALA A 59 -9.99 -19.45 12.53
C ALA A 59 -9.10 -18.97 13.69
N PHE A 60 -9.25 -17.70 14.10
CA PHE A 60 -8.50 -17.16 15.24
C PHE A 60 -9.02 -17.74 16.58
N LYS A 61 -10.35 -17.85 16.72
CA LYS A 61 -10.98 -18.50 17.90
C LYS A 61 -10.55 -19.99 18.02
N GLU A 62 -10.49 -20.72 16.90
CA GLU A 62 -9.99 -22.10 16.87
C GLU A 62 -8.52 -22.20 17.27
N LEU A 63 -7.66 -21.31 16.73
CA LEU A 63 -6.25 -21.27 17.12
C LEU A 63 -6.07 -20.94 18.60
N GLN A 64 -6.87 -20.04 19.16
CA GLN A 64 -6.87 -19.72 20.57
C GLN A 64 -7.25 -20.92 21.43
N ASN A 65 -8.29 -21.65 21.03
CA ASN A 65 -8.74 -22.87 21.72
C ASN A 65 -7.68 -24.00 21.66
N LEU A 66 -7.06 -24.18 20.50
CA LEU A 66 -5.97 -25.17 20.34
C LEU A 66 -4.75 -24.80 21.22
N ARG A 67 -4.40 -23.53 21.32
CA ARG A 67 -3.32 -23.07 22.20
C ARG A 67 -3.68 -23.27 23.67
N ALA A 68 -4.88 -22.89 24.08
CA ALA A 68 -5.33 -23.10 25.47
C ALA A 68 -5.33 -24.58 25.85
N SER A 69 -5.67 -25.48 24.93
CA SER A 69 -5.59 -26.94 25.15
C SER A 69 -4.17 -27.48 25.24
N GLN A 70 -3.24 -26.89 24.47
CA GLN A 70 -1.81 -27.25 24.52
C GLN A 70 -1.12 -26.73 25.80
N ASP A 71 -1.49 -25.54 26.26
CA ASP A 71 -0.93 -24.97 27.50
C ASP A 71 -1.38 -25.73 28.75
N GLN A 72 -2.52 -26.42 28.72
CA GLN A 72 -2.97 -27.30 29.81
C GLN A 72 -2.20 -28.64 29.88
N VAL A 73 -1.62 -29.10 28.75
CA VAL A 73 -0.90 -30.39 28.65
C VAL A 73 0.62 -30.21 28.86
N SER A 74 1.14 -29.04 28.57
CA SER A 74 2.58 -28.76 28.67
C SER A 74 2.89 -27.87 29.87
N ASN A 75 3.38 -28.49 30.95
CA ASN A 75 3.93 -27.80 32.10
C ASN A 75 4.96 -26.74 31.67
N LYS A 76 4.64 -25.43 31.81
CA LYS A 76 5.55 -24.28 31.84
C LYS A 76 6.79 -24.37 30.95
N VAL A 77 6.63 -24.49 29.65
CA VAL A 77 7.69 -24.04 28.74
C VAL A 77 7.49 -22.55 28.58
N VAL A 78 8.45 -21.74 29.07
CA VAL A 78 8.52 -20.30 28.85
C VAL A 78 8.35 -20.07 27.34
N GLN A 79 7.17 -19.58 26.94
CA GLN A 79 6.88 -19.30 25.51
C GLN A 79 7.81 -18.19 25.06
N LYS A 80 8.89 -18.57 24.37
CA LYS A 80 9.71 -17.62 23.62
C LYS A 80 8.79 -16.93 22.62
N SER A 81 8.90 -15.63 22.50
CA SER A 81 8.12 -14.86 21.51
C SER A 81 8.15 -15.58 20.16
N PRO A 82 6.98 -15.89 19.54
CA PRO A 82 6.93 -16.59 18.24
C PRO A 82 7.76 -15.90 17.16
N VAL A 83 7.92 -14.58 17.27
CA VAL A 83 8.73 -13.76 16.37
C VAL A 83 10.22 -14.09 16.54
N LEU A 84 10.69 -14.21 17.79
CA LEU A 84 12.09 -14.51 18.07
C LEU A 84 12.45 -15.93 17.61
N GLU A 85 11.57 -16.89 17.85
CA GLU A 85 11.75 -18.26 17.36
C GLU A 85 11.81 -18.34 15.84
N ALA A 86 10.92 -17.64 15.14
CA ALA A 86 10.91 -17.57 13.69
C ALA A 86 12.21 -16.95 13.15
N LEU A 87 12.69 -15.86 13.75
CA LEU A 87 13.92 -15.17 13.35
C LEU A 87 15.16 -16.09 13.53
N ILE A 88 15.23 -16.85 14.60
CA ILE A 88 16.35 -17.75 14.86
C ILE A 88 16.30 -18.97 13.94
N LYS A 89 15.09 -19.54 13.73
CA LYS A 89 14.92 -20.81 13.00
C LYS A 89 14.97 -20.64 11.47
N TYR A 90 14.49 -19.47 10.94
CA TYR A 90 14.34 -19.25 9.50
C TYR A 90 14.90 -17.91 9.01
N PRO A 91 16.13 -17.48 9.39
CA PRO A 91 16.64 -16.14 9.08
C PRO A 91 16.71 -15.85 7.57
N LYS A 92 17.17 -16.82 6.77
CA LYS A 92 17.25 -16.68 5.31
C LYS A 92 15.88 -16.51 4.64
N ARG A 93 14.88 -17.23 5.09
CA ARG A 93 13.51 -17.14 4.53
C ARG A 93 12.88 -15.80 4.88
N ILE A 94 13.12 -15.32 6.10
CA ILE A 94 12.62 -14.00 6.54
C ILE A 94 13.32 -12.89 5.77
N ALA A 95 14.64 -12.95 5.58
CA ALA A 95 15.39 -11.96 4.80
C ALA A 95 14.91 -11.90 3.34
N LEU A 96 14.67 -13.05 2.69
CA LEU A 96 14.12 -13.11 1.34
C LEU A 96 12.70 -12.53 1.25
N ALA A 97 11.84 -12.87 2.20
CA ALA A 97 10.47 -12.34 2.27
C ALA A 97 10.47 -10.83 2.50
N ALA A 98 11.31 -10.34 3.41
CA ALA A 98 11.49 -8.92 3.66
C ALA A 98 12.01 -8.17 2.44
N GLY A 99 13.01 -8.72 1.73
CA GLY A 99 13.53 -8.14 0.49
C GLY A 99 12.47 -8.06 -0.61
N ALA A 100 11.69 -9.12 -0.80
CA ALA A 100 10.59 -9.13 -1.76
C ALA A 100 9.51 -8.08 -1.41
N PHE A 101 9.15 -7.96 -0.13
CA PHE A 101 8.19 -6.97 0.33
C PHE A 101 8.71 -5.54 0.17
N LEU A 102 9.98 -5.29 0.53
CA LEU A 102 10.61 -3.99 0.35
C LEU A 102 10.64 -3.56 -1.12
N SER A 103 10.94 -4.46 -2.05
CA SER A 103 10.92 -4.17 -3.48
C SER A 103 9.56 -3.63 -3.94
N ILE A 104 8.46 -4.26 -3.52
CA ILE A 104 7.10 -3.82 -3.86
C ILE A 104 6.82 -2.43 -3.26
N GLN A 105 7.15 -2.24 -1.99
CA GLN A 105 6.86 -0.99 -1.28
C GLN A 105 7.68 0.18 -1.83
N VAL A 106 8.96 -0.02 -2.11
CA VAL A 106 9.83 1.01 -2.70
C VAL A 106 9.29 1.44 -4.06
N THR A 107 8.94 0.48 -4.93
CA THR A 107 8.34 0.79 -6.23
C THR A 107 7.04 1.58 -6.09
N PHE A 108 6.16 1.18 -5.18
CA PHE A 108 4.91 1.89 -4.92
C PHE A 108 5.14 3.34 -4.49
N TYR A 109 6.06 3.58 -3.54
CA TYR A 109 6.36 4.93 -3.08
C TYR A 109 7.09 5.78 -4.11
N ILE A 110 7.92 5.18 -4.96
CA ILE A 110 8.53 5.91 -6.10
C ILE A 110 7.42 6.39 -7.03
N LEU A 111 6.45 5.56 -7.38
CA LEU A 111 5.37 5.93 -8.31
C LEU A 111 4.40 6.94 -7.71
N VAL A 112 4.02 6.80 -6.45
CA VAL A 112 2.97 7.63 -5.83
C VAL A 112 3.51 8.94 -5.25
N ALA A 113 4.70 8.91 -4.64
CA ALA A 113 5.24 10.08 -3.94
C ALA A 113 6.40 10.74 -4.68
N PHE A 114 7.40 9.96 -5.10
CA PHE A 114 8.60 10.53 -5.71
C PHE A 114 8.31 11.11 -7.10
N LEU A 115 7.61 10.37 -7.98
CA LEU A 115 7.26 10.87 -9.32
C LEU A 115 6.38 12.12 -9.28
N LEU A 116 5.48 12.23 -8.31
CA LEU A 116 4.69 13.44 -8.11
C LEU A 116 5.59 14.65 -7.83
N ALA A 117 6.53 14.50 -6.90
CA ALA A 117 7.47 15.57 -6.56
C ALA A 117 8.43 15.89 -7.72
N TYR A 118 8.88 14.86 -8.44
CA TYR A 118 9.78 14.98 -9.58
C TYR A 118 9.12 15.69 -10.76
N GLY A 119 7.90 15.29 -11.14
CA GLY A 119 7.16 15.91 -12.24
C GLY A 119 6.90 17.39 -12.03
N VAL A 120 6.58 17.79 -10.81
CA VAL A 120 6.36 19.22 -10.46
C VAL A 120 7.67 20.01 -10.45
N LYS A 121 8.79 19.41 -9.99
CA LYS A 121 10.06 20.11 -9.80
C LYS A 121 10.94 20.14 -11.05
N SER A 122 10.92 19.09 -11.85
CA SER A 122 11.89 18.86 -12.92
C SER A 122 11.28 18.84 -14.31
N ALA A 123 9.99 18.51 -14.44
CA ALA A 123 9.29 18.44 -15.73
C ALA A 123 8.26 19.57 -15.91
N ASP A 124 8.27 20.59 -15.06
CA ASP A 124 7.38 21.78 -15.08
C ASP A 124 5.87 21.42 -15.17
N MET A 125 5.51 20.21 -14.72
CA MET A 125 4.11 19.78 -14.70
C MET A 125 3.34 20.44 -13.54
N THR A 126 2.07 20.71 -13.74
CA THR A 126 1.27 21.23 -12.63
C THR A 126 1.02 20.14 -11.57
N ARG A 127 0.85 20.56 -10.33
CA ARG A 127 0.50 19.64 -9.24
C ARG A 127 -0.78 18.86 -9.55
N ASN A 128 -1.78 19.53 -10.13
CA ASN A 128 -3.06 18.91 -10.46
C ASN A 128 -2.93 17.84 -11.55
N ASP A 129 -2.07 18.05 -12.53
CA ASP A 129 -1.79 17.03 -13.55
C ASP A 129 -1.16 15.79 -12.93
N MET A 130 -0.16 15.97 -12.07
CA MET A 130 0.49 14.86 -11.39
C MET A 130 -0.45 14.12 -10.43
N LEU A 131 -1.29 14.83 -9.68
CA LEU A 131 -2.32 14.21 -8.83
C LEU A 131 -3.34 13.42 -9.67
N SER A 132 -3.73 13.97 -10.81
CA SER A 132 -4.64 13.30 -11.76
C SER A 132 -4.02 12.04 -12.36
N ALA A 133 -2.73 12.08 -12.72
CA ALA A 133 -1.99 10.92 -13.20
C ALA A 133 -1.94 9.80 -12.13
N VAL A 134 -1.64 10.14 -10.89
CA VAL A 134 -1.65 9.18 -9.77
C VAL A 134 -3.06 8.64 -9.52
N LEU A 135 -4.10 9.47 -9.64
CA LEU A 135 -5.50 9.06 -9.50
C LEU A 135 -5.89 8.04 -10.57
N ILE A 136 -5.60 8.32 -11.84
CA ILE A 136 -5.88 7.43 -12.97
C ILE A 136 -5.11 6.11 -12.81
N GLY A 137 -3.81 6.19 -12.50
CA GLY A 137 -2.98 5.01 -12.26
C GLY A 137 -3.52 4.14 -11.12
N SER A 138 -3.95 4.75 -10.03
CA SER A 138 -4.55 4.04 -8.89
C SER A 138 -5.90 3.44 -9.24
N ALA A 139 -6.73 4.12 -10.05
CA ALA A 139 -8.01 3.61 -10.52
C ALA A 139 -7.84 2.37 -11.43
N VAL A 140 -6.83 2.38 -12.28
CA VAL A 140 -6.47 1.22 -13.13
C VAL A 140 -5.88 0.09 -12.28
N MET A 141 -5.10 0.41 -11.26
CA MET A 141 -4.45 -0.57 -10.39
C MET A 141 -5.48 -1.46 -9.67
N VAL A 142 -6.63 -0.93 -9.24
CA VAL A 142 -7.66 -1.70 -8.52
C VAL A 142 -8.16 -2.91 -9.31
N PRO A 143 -8.75 -2.77 -10.52
CA PRO A 143 -9.22 -3.91 -11.29
C PRO A 143 -8.09 -4.84 -11.73
N VAL A 144 -6.93 -4.29 -12.10
CA VAL A 144 -5.75 -5.07 -12.49
C VAL A 144 -5.28 -5.95 -11.33
N GLN A 145 -5.26 -5.44 -10.11
CA GLN A 145 -4.89 -6.22 -8.92
C GLN A 145 -5.83 -7.41 -8.69
N PHE A 146 -7.15 -7.24 -8.87
CA PHE A 146 -8.10 -8.34 -8.76
C PHE A 146 -7.90 -9.39 -9.88
N MET A 147 -7.69 -8.93 -11.11
CA MET A 147 -7.43 -9.83 -12.25
C MET A 147 -6.17 -10.69 -12.03
N PHE A 148 -5.05 -10.04 -11.68
CA PHE A 148 -3.80 -10.75 -11.45
C PHE A 148 -3.82 -11.61 -10.19
N SER A 149 -4.55 -11.22 -9.15
CA SER A 149 -4.76 -12.05 -7.97
C SER A 149 -5.48 -13.35 -8.33
N SER A 150 -6.60 -13.25 -9.05
CA SER A 150 -7.35 -14.42 -9.50
C SER A 150 -6.54 -15.33 -10.45
N TYR A 151 -5.77 -14.73 -11.35
CA TYR A 151 -4.88 -15.47 -12.26
C TYR A 151 -3.74 -16.15 -11.50
N SER A 152 -3.19 -15.49 -10.48
CA SER A 152 -2.12 -16.01 -9.62
C SER A 152 -2.56 -17.23 -8.80
N ASP A 153 -3.82 -17.25 -8.36
CA ASP A 153 -4.36 -18.39 -7.60
C ASP A 153 -4.51 -19.65 -8.48
N ARG A 154 -4.70 -19.46 -9.81
CA ARG A 154 -4.84 -20.59 -10.77
C ARG A 154 -3.50 -21.09 -11.32
N ASN A 155 -2.57 -20.20 -11.64
CA ASN A 155 -1.33 -20.51 -12.38
C ASN A 155 -0.06 -20.52 -11.50
N GLY A 156 -0.22 -20.25 -10.20
CA GLY A 156 0.89 -20.21 -9.26
C GLY A 156 1.50 -18.82 -9.10
N ARG A 157 1.90 -18.54 -7.86
CA ARG A 157 2.31 -17.18 -7.43
C ARG A 157 3.71 -16.78 -7.87
N LYS A 158 4.64 -17.77 -7.95
CA LYS A 158 6.07 -17.50 -8.22
C LYS A 158 6.31 -16.90 -9.61
N GLY A 159 5.70 -17.49 -10.65
CA GLY A 159 5.88 -17.04 -12.04
C GLY A 159 5.39 -15.60 -12.23
N ILE A 160 4.20 -15.29 -11.74
CA ILE A 160 3.60 -13.96 -11.86
C ILE A 160 4.41 -12.90 -11.10
N PHE A 161 4.89 -13.23 -9.90
CA PHE A 161 5.75 -12.34 -9.14
C PHE A 161 7.06 -12.02 -9.89
N MET A 162 7.70 -13.04 -10.47
CA MET A 162 8.94 -12.87 -11.23
C MET A 162 8.74 -12.05 -12.50
N THR A 163 7.66 -12.31 -13.25
CA THR A 163 7.35 -11.51 -14.45
C THR A 163 7.04 -10.07 -14.10
N GLY A 164 6.29 -9.83 -13.03
CA GLY A 164 6.02 -8.48 -12.51
C GLY A 164 7.31 -7.74 -12.11
N ALA A 165 8.21 -8.41 -11.40
CA ALA A 165 9.49 -7.83 -10.99
C ALA A 165 10.38 -7.46 -12.19
N ILE A 166 10.46 -8.33 -13.21
CA ILE A 166 11.23 -8.08 -14.44
C ILE A 166 10.62 -6.90 -15.22
N LEU A 167 9.31 -6.87 -15.39
CA LEU A 167 8.63 -5.77 -16.08
C LEU A 167 8.83 -4.44 -15.34
N THR A 168 8.76 -4.45 -14.02
CA THR A 168 9.03 -3.26 -13.20
C THR A 168 10.47 -2.78 -13.36
N ALA A 169 11.45 -3.69 -13.39
CA ALA A 169 12.85 -3.33 -13.60
C ALA A 169 13.08 -2.70 -14.98
N ILE A 170 12.46 -3.24 -16.03
CA ILE A 170 12.54 -2.65 -17.39
C ILE A 170 11.87 -1.28 -17.40
N TRP A 171 10.67 -1.17 -16.80
CA TRP A 171 9.88 0.06 -16.78
C TRP A 171 10.57 1.18 -16.01
N ALA A 172 11.39 0.87 -15.02
CA ALA A 172 12.14 1.86 -14.24
C ALA A 172 13.08 2.71 -15.12
N PHE A 173 13.59 2.18 -16.23
CA PHE A 173 14.43 2.93 -17.17
C PHE A 173 13.62 3.77 -18.17
N VAL A 174 12.34 3.48 -18.35
CA VAL A 174 11.49 4.13 -19.35
C VAL A 174 10.69 5.29 -18.72
N ILE A 175 10.30 5.15 -17.44
CA ILE A 175 9.37 6.08 -16.80
C ILE A 175 9.95 7.49 -16.65
N PHE A 176 11.22 7.62 -16.27
CA PHE A 176 11.84 8.95 -16.07
C PHE A 176 11.99 9.74 -17.37
N PRO A 177 12.54 9.18 -18.46
CA PRO A 177 12.53 9.86 -19.76
C PRO A 177 11.14 10.25 -20.26
N LEU A 178 10.09 9.44 -19.94
CA LEU A 178 8.71 9.79 -20.30
C LEU A 178 8.19 10.98 -19.49
N VAL A 179 8.47 11.04 -18.21
CA VAL A 179 8.08 12.18 -17.35
C VAL A 179 8.83 13.45 -17.77
N ASP A 180 10.09 13.33 -18.17
CA ASP A 180 10.91 14.47 -18.65
C ASP A 180 10.38 15.09 -19.94
N THR A 181 9.52 14.40 -20.70
CA THR A 181 8.87 15.02 -21.87
C THR A 181 7.88 16.13 -21.47
N GLY A 182 7.47 16.20 -20.21
CA GLY A 182 6.47 17.17 -19.73
C GLY A 182 5.07 16.95 -20.28
N ASN A 183 4.85 15.92 -21.08
CA ASN A 183 3.56 15.59 -21.66
C ASN A 183 2.73 14.73 -20.70
N PHE A 184 1.51 15.17 -20.45
CA PHE A 184 0.57 14.41 -19.60
C PHE A 184 0.08 13.11 -20.27
N TRP A 185 0.04 13.03 -21.61
CA TRP A 185 -0.46 11.92 -22.43
C TRP A 185 0.66 11.09 -23.05
#